data_744d59e6ec60093a038a4c2a64098ae8
#
_entry.id   744d59e6ec60093a038a4c2a64098ae8
#
_cell.length_a   1.000
_cell.length_b   1.000
_cell.length_c   1.000
_cell.angle_alpha   90.00
_cell.angle_beta   90.00
_cell.angle_gamma   90.00
#
_symmetry.space_group_name_H-M   'P 1'
#
loop_
_entity.id
_entity.type
_entity.pdbx_description
1 polymer ?
#
loop_
_entity_poly.entity_id
_entity_poly.type
_entity_poly.pdbx_seq_one_letter_code
_entity_poly.pdbx_strand_id
1 'polypeptide(L)'
;MATQRDVSTRQLVKLREFSTQLAQRLKEAPNLPTEPTRLAVRIGVENYLVEMGLAAEVVSLPEIARVPWTKPWYRGLANVRGRLVGVVDLQQMVGREPLPAEQSQQLLVLSEGLGIAAGILVTRAFGIRNLKDLEPVESDGTARPGWERNRYRDL
;
A
#
# COMPACT_ATOMS: atom_id res chain seq x y z
N MET A 1 40.68 -35.29 -19.12
CA MET A 1 40.45 -33.99 -18.47
C MET A 1 39.62 -33.07 -19.38
N ALA A 2 38.37 -33.43 -19.71
CA ALA A 2 37.53 -32.67 -20.64
C ALA A 2 36.05 -32.57 -20.22
N THR A 3 35.73 -32.61 -18.92
CA THR A 3 34.33 -32.77 -18.51
C THR A 3 33.74 -31.58 -17.74
N GLN A 4 34.54 -30.65 -17.26
CA GLN A 4 34.05 -29.59 -16.39
C GLN A 4 33.75 -28.25 -17.11
N ARG A 5 34.37 -28.01 -18.25
CA ARG A 5 34.11 -26.81 -19.09
C ARG A 5 32.81 -26.93 -19.91
N ASP A 6 32.45 -28.14 -20.33
CA ASP A 6 31.27 -28.39 -21.19
C ASP A 6 29.93 -28.24 -20.42
N VAL A 7 29.92 -28.61 -19.15
CA VAL A 7 28.72 -28.44 -18.26
C VAL A 7 28.42 -26.97 -17.97
N SER A 8 29.46 -26.18 -17.75
CA SER A 8 29.32 -24.75 -17.46
C SER A 8 28.78 -23.98 -18.69
N THR A 9 29.25 -24.31 -19.85
CA THR A 9 28.82 -23.68 -21.12
C THR A 9 27.37 -24.01 -21.44
N ARG A 10 26.93 -25.25 -21.22
CA ARG A 10 25.54 -25.69 -21.42
C ARG A 10 24.58 -25.04 -20.44
N GLN A 11 24.99 -24.80 -19.18
CA GLN A 11 24.19 -24.08 -18.19
C GLN A 11 24.03 -22.60 -18.54
N LEU A 12 25.10 -21.96 -19.04
CA LEU A 12 25.06 -20.55 -19.47
C LEU A 12 24.15 -20.35 -20.71
N VAL A 13 24.16 -21.29 -21.64
CA VAL A 13 23.27 -21.26 -22.81
C VAL A 13 21.81 -21.40 -22.39
N LYS A 14 21.50 -22.36 -21.52
CA LYS A 14 20.13 -22.53 -20.97
C LYS A 14 19.63 -21.30 -20.20
N LEU A 15 20.49 -20.64 -19.42
CA LEU A 15 20.15 -19.41 -18.72
C LEU A 15 19.86 -18.26 -19.68
N ARG A 16 20.63 -18.13 -20.77
CA ARG A 16 20.38 -17.11 -21.80
C ARG A 16 19.09 -17.39 -22.57
N GLU A 17 18.85 -18.63 -22.98
CA GLU A 17 17.58 -19.02 -23.62
C GLU A 17 16.39 -18.77 -22.72
N PHE A 18 16.48 -19.12 -21.42
CA PHE A 18 15.43 -18.86 -20.44
C PHE A 18 15.19 -17.36 -20.24
N SER A 19 16.24 -16.54 -20.12
CA SER A 19 16.09 -15.09 -19.98
C SER A 19 15.48 -14.45 -21.23
N THR A 20 15.83 -14.93 -22.42
CA THR A 20 15.25 -14.43 -23.67
C THR A 20 13.77 -14.83 -23.81
N GLN A 21 13.42 -16.07 -23.46
CA GLN A 21 12.03 -16.52 -23.43
C GLN A 21 11.19 -15.76 -22.40
N LEU A 22 11.75 -15.48 -21.23
CA LEU A 22 11.08 -14.68 -20.18
C LEU A 22 10.85 -13.24 -20.66
N ALA A 23 11.87 -12.62 -21.27
CA ALA A 23 11.76 -11.28 -21.82
C ALA A 23 10.73 -11.20 -22.97
N GLN A 24 10.63 -12.25 -23.79
CA GLN A 24 9.65 -12.32 -24.85
C GLN A 24 8.23 -12.53 -24.31
N ARG A 25 8.04 -13.41 -23.32
CA ARG A 25 6.75 -13.59 -22.64
C ARG A 25 6.29 -12.34 -21.89
N LEU A 26 7.22 -11.56 -21.31
CA LEU A 26 6.91 -10.28 -20.70
C LEU A 26 6.51 -9.20 -21.71
N LYS A 27 7.06 -9.25 -22.94
CA LYS A 27 6.67 -8.37 -24.05
C LYS A 27 5.35 -8.76 -24.69
N GLU A 28 5.07 -10.05 -24.75
CA GLU A 28 3.85 -10.65 -25.30
C GLU A 28 2.74 -10.78 -24.26
N ALA A 29 3.04 -10.51 -22.96
CA ALA A 29 2.01 -10.36 -21.94
C ALA A 29 1.04 -9.29 -22.44
N PRO A 30 -0.23 -9.62 -22.74
CA PRO A 30 -1.15 -8.65 -23.25
C PRO A 30 -1.18 -7.50 -22.23
N ASN A 31 -1.16 -6.26 -22.72
CA ASN A 31 -1.58 -5.10 -21.97
C ASN A 31 -3.07 -5.31 -21.65
N LEU A 32 -3.34 -6.28 -20.78
CA LEU A 32 -4.64 -6.39 -20.17
C LEU A 32 -4.90 -5.02 -19.54
N PRO A 33 -6.01 -4.37 -19.86
CA PRO A 33 -6.35 -3.12 -19.21
C PRO A 33 -6.25 -3.39 -17.73
N THR A 34 -5.26 -2.78 -17.08
CA THR A 34 -5.04 -2.95 -15.65
C THR A 34 -6.29 -2.40 -15.00
N GLU A 35 -7.18 -3.30 -14.63
CA GLU A 35 -8.42 -2.93 -13.97
C GLU A 35 -8.07 -2.06 -12.76
N PRO A 36 -8.77 -0.96 -12.52
CA PRO A 36 -8.44 -0.06 -11.44
C PRO A 36 -8.64 -0.77 -10.11
N THR A 37 -7.56 -1.33 -9.60
CA THR A 37 -7.52 -1.97 -8.29
C THR A 37 -7.22 -0.95 -7.22
N ARG A 38 -7.78 -1.17 -6.03
CA ARG A 38 -7.60 -0.35 -4.84
C ARG A 38 -7.28 -1.23 -3.64
N LEU A 39 -6.50 -0.69 -2.72
CA LEU A 39 -6.33 -1.30 -1.42
C LEU A 39 -7.48 -0.88 -0.50
N ALA A 40 -8.26 -1.85 -0.04
CA ALA A 40 -9.34 -1.60 0.91
C ALA A 40 -8.79 -1.62 2.33
N VAL A 41 -9.03 -0.55 3.10
CA VAL A 41 -8.62 -0.40 4.48
C VAL A 41 -9.76 0.15 5.33
N ARG A 42 -9.74 -0.14 6.63
CA ARG A 42 -10.62 0.48 7.63
C ARG A 42 -9.83 1.47 8.46
N ILE A 43 -10.37 2.68 8.63
CA ILE A 43 -9.83 3.71 9.49
C ILE A 43 -10.95 4.12 10.46
N GLY A 44 -10.82 3.75 11.72
CA GLY A 44 -11.93 3.86 12.68
C GLY A 44 -13.07 2.93 12.29
N VAL A 45 -14.24 3.50 12.03
CA VAL A 45 -15.46 2.76 11.65
C VAL A 45 -15.71 2.77 10.15
N GLU A 46 -14.96 3.55 9.38
CA GLU A 46 -15.18 3.75 7.94
C GLU A 46 -14.20 2.94 7.10
N ASN A 47 -14.67 2.44 5.96
CA ASN A 47 -13.86 1.76 4.97
C ASN A 47 -13.44 2.73 3.86
N TYR A 48 -12.18 2.63 3.44
CA TYR A 48 -11.58 3.47 2.41
C TYR A 48 -10.92 2.61 1.34
N LEU A 49 -10.92 3.14 0.12
CA LEU A 49 -10.20 2.58 -1.01
C LEU A 49 -9.02 3.48 -1.36
N VAL A 50 -7.83 2.95 -1.18
CA VAL A 50 -6.56 3.66 -1.42
C VAL A 50 -6.02 3.26 -2.78
N GLU A 51 -5.59 4.22 -3.57
CA GLU A 51 -4.92 3.95 -4.85
C GLU A 51 -3.62 3.18 -4.63
N MET A 52 -3.41 2.13 -5.43
CA MET A 52 -2.22 1.27 -5.29
C MET A 52 -0.90 2.05 -5.44
N GLY A 53 -0.88 3.12 -6.25
CA GLY A 53 0.28 3.99 -6.40
C GLY A 53 0.62 4.83 -5.15
N LEU A 54 -0.33 5.00 -4.24
CA LEU A 54 -0.13 5.74 -2.98
C LEU A 54 0.36 4.86 -1.83
N ALA A 55 0.11 3.55 -1.91
CA ALA A 55 0.46 2.57 -0.89
C ALA A 55 1.73 1.80 -1.30
N ALA A 56 2.73 1.75 -0.42
CA ALA A 56 3.90 0.90 -0.59
C ALA A 56 3.67 -0.48 0.03
N GLU A 57 3.31 -0.52 1.31
CA GLU A 57 3.06 -1.75 2.05
C GLU A 57 2.13 -1.51 3.24
N VAL A 58 1.55 -2.60 3.76
CA VAL A 58 0.84 -2.60 5.04
C VAL A 58 1.61 -3.51 5.99
N VAL A 59 1.96 -2.98 7.15
CA VAL A 59 2.69 -3.72 8.18
C VAL A 59 1.92 -3.69 9.49
N SER A 60 2.16 -4.66 10.38
CA SER A 60 1.73 -4.55 11.78
C SER A 60 2.33 -3.28 12.37
N LEU A 61 1.57 -2.58 13.20
CA LEU A 61 2.03 -1.32 13.77
C LEU A 61 3.30 -1.54 14.61
N PRO A 62 4.45 -0.92 14.22
CA PRO A 62 5.67 -1.00 15.01
C PRO A 62 5.56 -0.12 16.27
N GLU A 63 6.54 -0.23 17.15
CA GLU A 63 6.69 0.70 18.27
C GLU A 63 6.86 2.14 17.74
N ILE A 64 6.10 3.07 18.34
CA ILE A 64 6.10 4.48 17.95
C ILE A 64 6.89 5.29 18.97
N ALA A 65 7.97 5.91 18.52
CA ALA A 65 8.68 6.92 19.30
C ALA A 65 7.98 8.27 19.19
N ARG A 66 7.45 8.78 20.30
CA ARG A 66 6.78 10.07 20.32
C ARG A 66 7.76 11.21 20.07
N VAL A 67 7.34 12.19 19.25
CA VAL A 67 8.12 13.40 18.97
C VAL A 67 7.45 14.57 19.71
N PRO A 68 8.18 15.29 20.59
CA PRO A 68 7.64 16.46 21.31
C PRO A 68 7.24 17.58 20.35
N TRP A 69 6.31 18.43 20.77
CA TRP A 69 5.89 19.66 20.08
C TRP A 69 5.26 19.45 18.71
N THR A 70 4.83 18.23 18.39
CA THR A 70 4.11 17.91 17.15
C THR A 70 2.59 18.10 17.30
N LYS A 71 1.88 18.12 16.19
CA LYS A 71 0.42 18.15 16.18
C LYS A 71 -0.15 16.84 16.76
N PRO A 72 -1.34 16.86 17.41
CA PRO A 72 -1.93 15.68 18.04
C PRO A 72 -2.10 14.49 17.10
N TRP A 73 -2.41 14.74 15.82
CA TRP A 73 -2.58 13.72 14.80
C TRP A 73 -1.25 13.06 14.33
N TYR A 74 -0.10 13.66 14.66
CA TYR A 74 1.20 13.08 14.42
C TYR A 74 1.61 12.24 15.62
N ARG A 75 1.47 10.91 15.49
CA ARG A 75 1.67 9.99 16.61
C ARG A 75 3.14 9.80 16.97
N GLY A 76 4.05 10.08 16.06
CA GLY A 76 5.49 9.94 16.25
C GLY A 76 6.20 9.31 15.05
N LEU A 77 7.36 8.72 15.31
CA LEU A 77 8.18 8.01 14.33
C LEU A 77 8.17 6.51 14.62
N ALA A 78 8.11 5.71 13.58
CA ALA A 78 8.26 4.26 13.66
C ALA A 78 9.38 3.79 12.71
N ASN A 79 10.05 2.70 13.09
CA ASN A 79 11.03 2.07 12.21
C ASN A 79 10.34 0.96 11.40
N VAL A 80 10.30 1.14 10.09
CA VAL A 80 9.79 0.14 9.16
C VAL A 80 10.94 -0.32 8.28
N ARG A 81 11.44 -1.54 8.52
CA ARG A 81 12.54 -2.17 7.76
C ARG A 81 13.81 -1.30 7.68
N GLY A 82 14.16 -0.64 8.79
CA GLY A 82 15.34 0.23 8.84
C GLY A 82 15.11 1.67 8.39
N ARG A 83 13.87 2.03 7.98
CA ARG A 83 13.50 3.38 7.57
C ARG A 83 12.63 4.04 8.64
N LEU A 84 12.92 5.29 8.96
CA LEU A 84 12.08 6.08 9.84
C LEU A 84 10.88 6.64 9.06
N VAL A 85 9.69 6.32 9.53
CA VAL A 85 8.41 6.70 8.92
C VAL A 85 7.60 7.47 9.95
N GLY A 86 7.09 8.64 9.57
CA GLY A 86 6.17 9.42 10.38
C GLY A 86 4.80 8.75 10.45
N VAL A 87 4.26 8.56 11.65
CA VAL A 87 2.97 7.89 11.87
C VAL A 87 1.87 8.92 12.05
N VAL A 88 0.87 8.87 11.18
CA VAL A 88 -0.25 9.82 11.12
C VAL A 88 -1.57 9.13 11.47
N ASP A 89 -2.30 9.73 12.40
CA ASP A 89 -3.69 9.39 12.67
C ASP A 89 -4.61 10.29 11.83
N LEU A 90 -5.14 9.72 10.76
CA LEU A 90 -5.95 10.47 9.81
C LEU A 90 -7.29 10.93 10.40
N GLN A 91 -7.89 10.16 11.34
CA GLN A 91 -9.12 10.55 12.01
C GLN A 91 -8.89 11.84 12.80
N GLN A 92 -7.84 11.87 13.60
CA GLN A 92 -7.50 13.04 14.40
C GLN A 92 -7.05 14.23 13.54
N MET A 93 -6.40 13.96 12.39
CA MET A 93 -6.00 15.01 11.45
C MET A 93 -7.19 15.74 10.85
N VAL A 94 -8.33 15.07 10.65
CA VAL A 94 -9.57 15.68 10.14
C VAL A 94 -10.53 16.12 11.25
N GLY A 95 -10.06 16.20 12.49
CA GLY A 95 -10.84 16.70 13.64
C GLY A 95 -11.83 15.71 14.23
N ARG A 96 -11.67 14.42 13.95
CA ARG A 96 -12.47 13.33 14.56
C ARG A 96 -11.75 12.78 15.80
N GLU A 97 -12.42 11.90 16.53
CA GLU A 97 -11.80 11.20 17.66
C GLU A 97 -10.58 10.38 17.20
N PRO A 98 -9.51 10.37 17.99
CA PRO A 98 -8.31 9.63 17.67
C PRO A 98 -8.60 8.13 17.61
N LEU A 99 -7.87 7.41 16.75
CA LEU A 99 -7.93 5.96 16.75
C LEU A 99 -7.49 5.41 18.12
N PRO A 100 -8.30 4.56 18.76
CA PRO A 100 -7.91 3.91 20.01
C PRO A 100 -6.64 3.09 19.80
N ALA A 101 -5.80 3.02 20.83
CA ALA A 101 -4.59 2.19 20.78
C ALA A 101 -4.96 0.71 20.94
N GLU A 102 -5.21 0.03 19.84
CA GLU A 102 -5.50 -1.40 19.80
C GLU A 102 -4.28 -2.18 19.28
N GLN A 103 -4.10 -3.40 19.82
CA GLN A 103 -2.99 -4.27 19.41
C GLN A 103 -3.10 -4.77 17.96
N SER A 104 -4.28 -4.65 17.35
CA SER A 104 -4.55 -5.08 15.97
C SER A 104 -4.33 -4.00 14.91
N GLN A 105 -3.90 -2.81 15.30
CA GLN A 105 -3.65 -1.73 14.36
C GLN A 105 -2.51 -2.07 13.39
N GLN A 106 -2.65 -1.55 12.18
CA GLN A 106 -1.67 -1.68 11.12
C GLN A 106 -1.21 -0.30 10.65
N LEU A 107 -0.06 -0.25 10.05
CA LEU A 107 0.48 0.95 9.42
C LEU A 107 0.47 0.76 7.91
N LEU A 108 -0.30 1.58 7.22
CA LEU A 108 -0.24 1.73 5.77
C LEU A 108 0.90 2.69 5.44
N VAL A 109 2.02 2.16 5.00
CA VAL A 109 3.18 2.94 4.59
C VAL A 109 2.93 3.55 3.22
N LEU A 110 3.12 4.84 3.10
CA LEU A 110 2.94 5.56 1.84
C LEU A 110 4.11 5.32 0.88
N SER A 111 3.81 5.40 -0.41
CA SER A 111 4.78 5.23 -1.49
C SER A 111 5.86 6.32 -1.45
N GLU A 112 7.10 5.93 -1.70
CA GLU A 112 8.24 6.86 -1.82
C GLU A 112 8.07 7.89 -2.93
N GLY A 113 7.31 7.54 -3.95
CA GLY A 113 6.99 8.46 -5.05
C GLY A 113 6.25 9.72 -4.63
N LEU A 114 5.68 9.74 -3.40
CA LEU A 114 5.06 10.93 -2.82
C LEU A 114 6.07 11.92 -2.24
N GLY A 115 7.35 11.57 -2.15
CA GLY A 115 8.40 12.41 -1.57
C GLY A 115 8.31 12.61 -0.06
N ILE A 116 7.48 11.83 0.63
CA ILE A 116 7.29 11.88 2.08
C ILE A 116 7.49 10.50 2.70
N ALA A 117 8.19 10.44 3.84
CA ALA A 117 8.33 9.22 4.62
C ALA A 117 7.23 9.18 5.71
N ALA A 118 6.04 8.75 5.34
CA ALA A 118 4.89 8.72 6.23
C ALA A 118 4.07 7.44 6.08
N GLY A 119 3.32 7.11 7.10
CA GLY A 119 2.34 6.03 7.10
C GLY A 119 1.09 6.45 7.86
N ILE A 120 -0.03 5.90 7.46
CA ILE A 120 -1.35 6.16 8.03
C ILE A 120 -1.73 4.99 8.94
N LEU A 121 -2.18 5.31 10.16
CA LEU A 121 -2.76 4.32 11.05
C LEU A 121 -4.07 3.80 10.45
N VAL A 122 -4.18 2.49 10.33
CA VAL A 122 -5.39 1.82 9.89
C VAL A 122 -5.82 0.78 10.92
N THR A 123 -7.11 0.64 11.12
CA THR A 123 -7.67 -0.38 12.01
C THR A 123 -7.46 -1.76 11.41
N ARG A 124 -7.65 -1.89 10.09
CA ARG A 124 -7.50 -3.15 9.37
C ARG A 124 -7.33 -2.92 7.88
N ALA A 125 -6.51 -3.74 7.23
CA ALA A 125 -6.47 -3.86 5.78
C ALA A 125 -7.23 -5.13 5.34
N PHE A 126 -8.07 -4.97 4.30
CA PHE A 126 -8.88 -6.05 3.72
C PHE A 126 -8.28 -6.64 2.45
N GLY A 127 -7.17 -6.04 1.97
CA GLY A 127 -6.52 -6.44 0.73
C GLY A 127 -7.00 -5.67 -0.51
N ILE A 128 -6.58 -6.15 -1.66
CA ILE A 128 -6.86 -5.49 -2.95
C ILE A 128 -8.28 -5.82 -3.40
N ARG A 129 -9.00 -4.79 -3.87
CA ARG A 129 -10.33 -4.87 -4.45
C ARG A 129 -10.32 -4.31 -5.86
N ASN A 130 -11.13 -4.90 -6.74
CA ASN A 130 -11.39 -4.36 -8.06
C ASN A 130 -12.56 -3.37 -7.97
N LEU A 131 -12.42 -2.18 -8.55
CA LEU A 131 -13.51 -1.18 -8.54
C LEU A 131 -14.77 -1.63 -9.29
N LYS A 132 -14.66 -2.59 -10.20
CA LYS A 132 -15.81 -3.16 -10.89
C LYS A 132 -16.73 -3.98 -10.00
N ASP A 133 -16.17 -4.52 -8.91
CA ASP A 133 -16.91 -5.34 -7.95
C ASP A 133 -17.64 -4.47 -6.92
N LEU A 134 -17.50 -3.16 -7.00
CA LEU A 134 -18.05 -2.20 -6.05
C LEU A 134 -19.06 -1.28 -6.73
N GLU A 135 -20.22 -1.09 -6.09
CA GLU A 135 -21.21 -0.13 -6.57
C GLU A 135 -20.87 1.30 -6.15
N PRO A 136 -20.74 2.25 -7.09
CA PRO A 136 -20.57 3.66 -6.73
C PRO A 136 -21.84 4.17 -6.03
N VAL A 137 -21.65 4.88 -4.91
CA VAL A 137 -22.75 5.54 -4.20
C VAL A 137 -22.82 6.99 -4.64
N GLU A 138 -24.00 7.43 -5.05
CA GLU A 138 -24.23 8.83 -5.41
C GLU A 138 -23.95 9.75 -4.22
N SER A 139 -23.48 10.96 -4.52
CA SER A 139 -23.14 11.96 -3.51
C SER A 139 -24.41 12.39 -2.74
N ASP A 140 -24.39 12.18 -1.44
CA ASP A 140 -25.46 12.60 -0.51
C ASP A 140 -25.40 14.10 -0.14
N GLY A 141 -24.54 14.88 -0.79
CA GLY A 141 -24.36 16.32 -0.51
C GLY A 141 -23.62 16.64 0.80
N THR A 142 -23.17 15.63 1.54
CA THR A 142 -22.38 15.85 2.75
C THR A 142 -21.00 16.41 2.43
N ALA A 143 -20.55 17.42 3.20
CA ALA A 143 -19.20 17.98 3.09
C ALA A 143 -18.17 16.88 3.34
N ARG A 144 -17.21 16.72 2.42
CA ARG A 144 -16.16 15.70 2.48
C ARG A 144 -14.79 16.33 2.64
N PRO A 145 -13.86 15.66 3.32
CA PRO A 145 -12.46 16.05 3.26
C PRO A 145 -11.97 16.06 1.81
N GLY A 146 -11.12 17.02 1.45
CA GLY A 146 -10.66 17.20 0.05
C GLY A 146 -9.90 16.02 -0.55
N TRP A 147 -9.50 15.03 0.26
CA TRP A 147 -8.83 13.81 -0.16
C TRP A 147 -9.81 12.65 -0.47
N GLU A 148 -11.08 12.74 -0.02
CA GLU A 148 -12.13 11.75 -0.31
C GLU A 148 -12.82 12.10 -1.64
N ARG A 149 -12.69 11.22 -2.65
CA ARG A 149 -13.23 11.50 -4.00
C ARG A 149 -14.58 10.82 -4.23
N ASN A 150 -14.65 9.50 -4.07
CA ASN A 150 -15.83 8.70 -4.41
C ASN A 150 -16.16 7.73 -3.27
N ARG A 151 -17.44 7.43 -3.12
CA ARG A 151 -17.95 6.38 -2.22
C ARG A 151 -18.38 5.18 -3.03
N TYR A 152 -18.16 4.00 -2.47
CA TYR A 152 -18.58 2.73 -3.03
C TYR A 152 -19.25 1.90 -1.94
N ARG A 153 -20.17 1.03 -2.34
CA ARG A 153 -20.78 0.03 -1.50
C ARG A 153 -20.17 -1.32 -1.83
N ASP A 154 -19.81 -2.11 -0.83
CA ASP A 154 -19.48 -3.52 -1.01
C ASP A 154 -20.76 -4.27 -1.40
N LEU A 155 -20.65 -5.14 -2.42
CA LEU A 155 -21.68 -6.09 -2.82
C LEU A 155 -21.70 -7.28 -1.86
#